data_f6e9f71582b6a9e166c26dc5c3198c49
#
_entry.id   f6e9f71582b6a9e166c26dc5c3198c49
#
_cell.length_a   1.000
_cell.length_b   1.000
_cell.length_c   1.000
_cell.angle_alpha   90.00
_cell.angle_beta   90.00
_cell.angle_gamma   90.00
#
_symmetry.space_group_name_H-M   'P 1'
#
loop_
_entity.id
_entity.type
_entity.pdbx_description
1 polymer ?
#
loop_
_entity_poly.entity_id
_entity_poly.type
_entity_poly.pdbx_seq_one_letter_code
_entity_poly.pdbx_strand_id
1 'polypeptide(L)'
;MYINVAYSADKNPNIEDLTVSLRINNCGYYRVYKSPIIKTEHPEGRNDYQLLYIAHGKGHFFFNGKETIVTKGNMILFRPGEPQVYYYYSVDKTEVYWVHFTGSEVERYLEHYELPNDKNVFFCTSTTIPPDNSSSVY
;
A
#
# COMPACT_ATOMS: atom_id res chain seq x y z
N MET A 1 -8.86 -7.88 -16.93
CA MET A 1 -9.11 -8.85 -15.86
C MET A 1 -8.00 -8.80 -14.84
N TYR A 2 -8.31 -9.10 -13.62
CA TYR A 2 -7.31 -9.21 -12.57
C TYR A 2 -7.68 -10.37 -11.66
N ILE A 3 -6.69 -10.89 -10.95
CA ILE A 3 -6.91 -11.89 -9.92
C ILE A 3 -6.87 -11.16 -8.58
N ASN A 4 -7.86 -11.41 -7.76
CA ASN A 4 -7.95 -10.82 -6.43
C ASN A 4 -8.23 -11.95 -5.44
N VAL A 5 -7.35 -12.11 -4.48
CA VAL A 5 -7.52 -13.09 -3.40
C VAL A 5 -7.45 -12.30 -2.11
N ALA A 6 -8.48 -12.40 -1.30
CA ALA A 6 -8.58 -11.57 -0.12
C ALA A 6 -9.11 -12.34 1.08
N TYR A 7 -8.72 -11.88 2.26
CA TYR A 7 -9.26 -12.29 3.54
C TYR A 7 -9.93 -11.10 4.18
N SER A 8 -11.09 -11.33 4.76
CA SER A 8 -11.81 -10.27 5.47
C SER A 8 -12.24 -10.78 6.83
N ALA A 9 -11.93 -10.02 7.88
CA ALA A 9 -12.25 -10.40 9.24
C ALA A 9 -13.70 -10.06 9.63
N ASP A 10 -14.36 -9.24 8.84
CA ASP A 10 -15.69 -8.74 9.18
C ASP A 10 -16.48 -8.45 7.93
N LYS A 11 -17.81 -8.33 8.09
CA LYS A 11 -18.69 -7.97 6.98
C LYS A 11 -18.42 -6.55 6.50
N ASN A 12 -18.03 -5.67 7.39
CA ASN A 12 -17.63 -4.31 7.05
C ASN A 12 -16.16 -4.14 7.42
N PRO A 13 -15.26 -4.49 6.51
CA PRO A 13 -13.83 -4.45 6.83
C PRO A 13 -13.23 -3.04 6.90
N ASN A 14 -13.98 -2.02 6.52
CA ASN A 14 -13.48 -0.65 6.56
C ASN A 14 -13.90 0.01 7.87
N ILE A 15 -13.36 -0.45 8.98
CA ILE A 15 -13.72 0.09 10.30
C ILE A 15 -12.49 0.55 11.05
N GLU A 16 -12.68 1.54 11.91
CA GLU A 16 -11.70 1.94 12.89
C GLU A 16 -12.08 1.28 14.22
N ASP A 17 -11.14 0.59 14.82
CA ASP A 17 -11.36 -0.05 16.10
C ASP A 17 -10.20 0.31 17.04
N LEU A 18 -10.44 1.24 17.92
CA LEU A 18 -9.44 1.70 18.88
C LEU A 18 -9.53 0.96 20.21
N THR A 19 -10.37 -0.06 20.31
CA THR A 19 -10.46 -0.88 21.51
C THR A 19 -9.39 -1.96 21.56
N VAL A 20 -8.70 -2.18 20.45
CA VAL A 20 -7.60 -3.14 20.35
C VAL A 20 -6.33 -2.41 19.95
N SER A 21 -5.18 -2.98 20.26
CA SER A 21 -3.91 -2.35 19.90
C SER A 21 -3.64 -2.44 18.41
N LEU A 22 -3.95 -3.58 17.81
CA LEU A 22 -3.78 -3.81 16.37
C LEU A 22 -4.77 -4.87 15.92
N ARG A 23 -5.40 -4.63 14.79
CA ARG A 23 -6.32 -5.57 14.18
C ARG A 23 -6.17 -5.52 12.67
N ILE A 24 -6.13 -6.68 12.04
CA ILE A 24 -6.17 -6.78 10.58
C ILE A 24 -7.64 -6.88 10.17
N ASN A 25 -8.10 -5.91 9.41
CA ASN A 25 -9.47 -5.91 8.91
C ASN A 25 -9.61 -6.80 7.68
N ASN A 26 -8.71 -6.66 6.74
CA ASN A 26 -8.64 -7.57 5.62
C ASN A 26 -7.28 -7.44 4.93
N CYS A 27 -6.96 -8.40 4.10
CA CYS A 27 -5.74 -8.37 3.32
C CYS A 27 -5.96 -9.14 2.04
N GLY A 28 -5.09 -8.93 1.09
CA GLY A 28 -5.24 -9.62 -0.18
C GLY A 28 -4.09 -9.40 -1.13
N TYR A 29 -4.29 -9.94 -2.30
CA TYR A 29 -3.33 -9.88 -3.37
C TYR A 29 -4.09 -9.77 -4.68
N TYR A 30 -3.61 -8.96 -5.60
CA TYR A 30 -4.13 -9.02 -6.95
C TYR A 30 -3.04 -8.74 -7.98
N ARG A 31 -3.37 -9.15 -9.18
CA ARG A 31 -2.51 -9.11 -10.31
C ARG A 31 -3.29 -8.58 -11.49
N VAL A 32 -2.75 -7.59 -12.14
CA VAL A 32 -3.39 -6.92 -13.26
C VAL A 32 -2.78 -7.46 -14.55
N TYR A 33 -3.58 -8.11 -15.41
CA TYR A 33 -3.02 -8.65 -16.62
C TYR A 33 -3.90 -8.58 -17.87
N LYS A 34 -5.19 -8.39 -17.75
CA LYS A 34 -6.06 -8.28 -18.91
C LYS A 34 -6.76 -6.94 -19.03
N SER A 35 -7.29 -6.42 -17.94
CA SER A 35 -7.92 -5.11 -17.99
C SER A 35 -6.84 -4.07 -18.28
N PRO A 36 -7.04 -3.17 -19.22
CA PRO A 36 -6.00 -2.19 -19.57
C PRO A 36 -5.56 -1.38 -18.37
N ILE A 37 -6.50 -1.05 -17.49
CA ILE A 37 -6.23 -0.22 -16.34
C ILE A 37 -7.17 -0.60 -15.20
N ILE A 38 -6.67 -0.61 -14.00
CA ILE A 38 -7.46 -0.75 -12.77
C ILE A 38 -7.28 0.54 -11.99
N LYS A 39 -8.38 1.23 -11.71
CA LYS A 39 -8.35 2.50 -11.02
C LYS A 39 -8.95 2.37 -9.63
N THR A 40 -8.34 3.01 -8.67
CA THR A 40 -8.91 3.18 -7.34
C THR A 40 -9.02 4.68 -7.07
N GLU A 41 -10.22 5.11 -6.74
CA GLU A 41 -10.49 6.51 -6.43
C GLU A 41 -11.40 6.58 -5.22
N HIS A 42 -10.81 6.88 -4.08
CA HIS A 42 -11.53 7.08 -2.81
C HIS A 42 -11.17 8.46 -2.28
N PRO A 43 -11.89 9.49 -2.70
CA PRO A 43 -11.55 10.87 -2.32
C PRO A 43 -11.67 11.14 -0.82
N GLU A 44 -12.48 10.35 -0.12
CA GLU A 44 -12.63 10.54 1.32
C GLU A 44 -11.73 9.60 2.12
N GLY A 45 -11.00 8.72 1.45
CA GLY A 45 -10.15 7.76 2.10
C GLY A 45 -10.91 6.64 2.79
N ARG A 46 -10.21 5.88 3.61
CA ARG A 46 -10.78 4.77 4.37
C ARG A 46 -10.86 5.17 5.85
N ASN A 47 -11.57 4.35 6.62
CA ASN A 47 -11.63 4.53 8.07
C ASN A 47 -10.46 3.84 8.78
N ASP A 48 -9.75 2.98 8.06
CA ASP A 48 -8.60 2.26 8.59
C ASP A 48 -7.33 2.61 7.81
N TYR A 49 -6.23 1.99 8.17
CA TYR A 49 -4.96 2.13 7.48
C TYR A 49 -4.88 1.13 6.33
N GLN A 50 -4.17 1.51 5.28
CA GLN A 50 -3.91 0.60 4.17
C GLN A 50 -2.44 0.63 3.82
N LEU A 51 -1.82 -0.53 3.80
CA LEU A 51 -0.44 -0.69 3.37
C LEU A 51 -0.44 -1.53 2.10
N LEU A 52 0.24 -1.03 1.08
CA LEU A 52 0.36 -1.71 -0.21
C LEU A 52 1.83 -2.02 -0.47
N TYR A 53 2.09 -3.19 -1.02
CA TYR A 53 3.42 -3.58 -1.43
C TYR A 53 3.39 -3.94 -2.92
N ILE A 54 4.23 -3.30 -3.72
CA ILE A 54 4.32 -3.58 -5.14
C ILE A 54 5.27 -4.76 -5.33
N ALA A 55 4.71 -5.91 -5.66
CA ALA A 55 5.48 -7.13 -5.82
C ALA A 55 6.03 -7.30 -7.23
N HIS A 56 5.39 -6.68 -8.22
CA HIS A 56 5.83 -6.72 -9.60
C HIS A 56 5.29 -5.50 -10.34
N GLY A 57 6.05 -5.02 -11.31
CA GLY A 57 5.62 -3.88 -12.10
C GLY A 57 5.71 -2.58 -11.31
N LYS A 58 4.70 -1.75 -11.48
CA LYS A 58 4.64 -0.44 -10.82
C LYS A 58 3.21 0.04 -10.68
N GLY A 59 3.02 1.01 -9.82
CA GLY A 59 1.75 1.68 -9.65
C GLY A 59 1.91 3.19 -9.79
N HIS A 60 0.84 3.85 -10.17
CA HIS A 60 0.80 5.29 -10.36
C HIS A 60 -0.09 5.86 -9.26
N PHE A 61 0.52 6.52 -8.29
CA PHE A 61 -0.15 7.05 -7.10
C PHE A 61 -0.17 8.56 -7.15
N PHE A 62 -1.28 9.15 -6.74
CA PHE A 62 -1.44 10.60 -6.79
C PHE A 62 -1.61 11.14 -5.37
N PHE A 63 -0.71 12.02 -4.98
CA PHE A 63 -0.76 12.69 -3.69
C PHE A 63 -0.82 14.19 -3.93
N ASN A 64 -1.90 14.83 -3.47
CA ASN A 64 -2.14 16.25 -3.69
C ASN A 64 -2.09 16.61 -5.18
N GLY A 65 -2.65 15.72 -6.02
CA GLY A 65 -2.68 15.94 -7.46
C GLY A 65 -1.37 15.66 -8.19
N LYS A 66 -0.34 15.23 -7.47
CA LYS A 66 0.96 14.96 -8.06
C LYS A 66 1.19 13.47 -8.18
N GLU A 67 1.59 13.03 -9.37
CA GLU A 67 1.85 11.63 -9.62
C GLU A 67 3.18 11.18 -9.04
N THR A 68 3.15 10.02 -8.35
CA THR A 68 4.35 9.33 -7.89
C THR A 68 4.30 7.90 -8.41
N ILE A 69 5.31 7.50 -9.15
CA ILE A 69 5.39 6.13 -9.65
C ILE A 69 6.14 5.30 -8.62
N VAL A 70 5.48 4.23 -8.15
CA VAL A 70 6.08 3.34 -7.15
C VAL A 70 6.36 2.01 -7.80
N THR A 71 7.61 1.61 -7.77
CA THR A 71 8.09 0.42 -8.46
C THR A 71 8.17 -0.78 -7.53
N LYS A 72 8.45 -1.92 -8.13
CA LYS A 72 8.60 -3.21 -7.43
C LYS A 72 9.47 -3.08 -6.18
N GLY A 73 9.03 -3.69 -5.10
CA GLY A 73 9.78 -3.75 -3.86
C GLY A 73 9.54 -2.59 -2.91
N ASN A 74 8.65 -1.68 -3.27
CA ASN A 74 8.38 -0.51 -2.45
C ASN A 74 6.96 -0.53 -1.91
N MET A 75 6.70 0.27 -0.88
CA MET A 75 5.43 0.25 -0.18
C MET A 75 4.77 1.61 -0.16
N ILE A 76 3.45 1.58 -0.06
CA ILE A 76 2.63 2.79 0.05
C ILE A 76 1.76 2.64 1.28
N LEU A 77 1.71 3.67 2.11
CA LEU A 77 0.85 3.69 3.30
C LEU A 77 -0.15 4.82 3.19
N PHE A 78 -1.42 4.46 3.37
CA PHE A 78 -2.49 5.45 3.50
C PHE A 78 -3.02 5.37 4.93
N ARG A 79 -3.13 6.52 5.57
CA ARG A 79 -3.73 6.63 6.89
C ARG A 79 -5.23 6.88 6.77
N PRO A 80 -5.99 6.68 7.83
CA PRO A 80 -7.43 6.96 7.80
C PRO A 80 -7.71 8.38 7.32
N GLY A 81 -8.68 8.50 6.44
CA GLY A 81 -9.08 9.80 5.90
C GLY A 81 -8.22 10.35 4.79
N GLU A 82 -7.10 9.73 4.47
CA GLU A 82 -6.29 10.21 3.37
C GLU A 82 -6.91 9.81 2.02
N PRO A 83 -7.06 10.75 1.10
CA PRO A 83 -7.57 10.41 -0.24
C PRO A 83 -6.70 9.38 -0.92
N GLN A 84 -7.34 8.42 -1.57
CA GLN A 84 -6.64 7.38 -2.28
C GLN A 84 -6.97 7.47 -3.76
N VAL A 85 -5.98 7.79 -4.57
CA VAL A 85 -6.12 7.81 -6.03
C VAL A 85 -4.90 7.10 -6.59
N TYR A 86 -5.12 5.95 -7.23
CA TYR A 86 -4.03 5.25 -7.84
C TYR A 86 -4.51 4.35 -8.97
N TYR A 87 -3.62 4.06 -9.90
CA TYR A 87 -3.92 3.29 -11.10
C TYR A 87 -2.85 2.25 -11.32
N TYR A 88 -3.28 1.08 -11.79
CA TYR A 88 -2.38 0.02 -12.24
C TYR A 88 -2.70 -0.30 -13.68
N TYR A 89 -1.67 -0.47 -14.49
CA TYR A 89 -1.82 -0.78 -15.91
C TYR A 89 -1.42 -2.22 -16.19
N SER A 90 -2.20 -2.91 -17.03
CA SER A 90 -1.91 -4.31 -17.36
C SER A 90 -0.59 -4.45 -18.11
N VAL A 91 -0.18 -3.43 -18.84
CA VAL A 91 1.09 -3.46 -19.57
C VAL A 91 2.27 -3.59 -18.60
N ASP A 92 2.12 -3.12 -17.37
CA ASP A 92 3.15 -3.23 -16.35
C ASP A 92 3.08 -4.57 -15.62
N LYS A 93 2.02 -5.34 -15.82
CA LYS A 93 1.78 -6.60 -15.12
C LYS A 93 1.89 -6.46 -13.62
N THR A 94 1.29 -5.39 -13.11
CA THR A 94 1.43 -5.02 -11.70
C THR A 94 0.83 -6.09 -10.79
N GLU A 95 1.57 -6.43 -9.76
CA GLU A 95 1.13 -7.34 -8.69
C GLU A 95 1.29 -6.61 -7.37
N VAL A 96 0.23 -6.66 -6.56
CA VAL A 96 0.17 -5.90 -5.32
C VAL A 96 -0.34 -6.79 -4.19
N TYR A 97 0.35 -6.74 -3.06
CA TYR A 97 -0.19 -7.24 -1.80
C TYR A 97 -0.69 -6.04 -1.00
N TRP A 98 -1.78 -6.23 -0.30
CA TRP A 98 -2.34 -5.15 0.50
C TRP A 98 -2.89 -5.67 1.81
N VAL A 99 -2.89 -4.80 2.81
CA VAL A 99 -3.48 -5.10 4.12
C VAL A 99 -4.17 -3.85 4.63
N HIS A 100 -5.38 -4.03 5.18
CA HIS A 100 -6.11 -2.98 5.87
C HIS A 100 -6.06 -3.32 7.35
N PHE A 101 -5.73 -2.35 8.17
CA PHE A 101 -5.57 -2.58 9.60
C PHE A 101 -5.93 -1.34 10.40
N THR A 102 -6.17 -1.55 11.68
CA THR A 102 -6.56 -0.50 12.60
C THR A 102 -6.07 -0.85 14.00
N GLY A 103 -6.16 0.08 14.92
CA GLY A 103 -5.80 -0.15 16.31
C GLY A 103 -5.35 1.11 17.01
N SER A 104 -5.40 1.08 18.32
CA SER A 104 -5.01 2.23 19.14
C SER A 104 -3.50 2.47 19.13
N GLU A 105 -2.70 1.46 18.80
CA GLU A 105 -1.24 1.55 18.85
C GLU A 105 -0.58 1.61 17.47
N VAL A 106 -1.37 1.76 16.39
CA VAL A 106 -0.81 1.76 15.04
C VAL A 106 0.22 2.86 14.84
N GLU A 107 -0.09 4.10 15.23
CA GLU A 107 0.85 5.20 15.04
C GLU A 107 2.14 4.98 15.83
N ARG A 108 2.03 4.34 16.98
CA ARG A 108 3.19 4.01 17.80
C ARG A 108 4.07 2.97 17.11
N TYR A 109 3.47 1.97 16.47
CA TYR A 109 4.23 0.99 15.69
C TYR A 109 4.89 1.64 14.48
N LEU A 110 4.17 2.51 13.79
CA LEU A 110 4.72 3.20 12.63
C LEU A 110 5.92 4.06 13.02
N GLU A 111 5.81 4.76 14.14
CA GLU A 111 6.91 5.56 14.65
C GLU A 111 8.10 4.69 15.03
N HIS A 112 7.84 3.56 15.68
CA HIS A 112 8.89 2.63 16.09
C HIS A 112 9.68 2.09 14.89
N TYR A 113 8.99 1.84 13.78
CA TYR A 113 9.63 1.35 12.55
C TYR A 113 10.05 2.47 11.61
N GLU A 114 10.09 3.69 12.12
CA GLU A 114 10.58 4.85 11.39
C GLU A 114 9.80 5.15 10.11
N LEU A 115 8.50 4.93 10.14
CA LEU A 115 7.61 5.31 9.06
C LEU A 115 6.97 6.65 9.41
N PRO A 116 7.54 7.75 8.97
CA PRO A 116 7.09 9.07 9.40
C PRO A 116 5.69 9.39 8.89
N ASN A 117 4.99 10.23 9.66
CA ASN A 117 3.60 10.54 9.35
C ASN A 117 3.43 11.55 8.21
N ASP A 118 4.51 12.07 7.66
CA ASP A 118 4.47 13.01 6.54
C ASP A 118 4.77 12.35 5.20
N LYS A 119 4.93 11.03 5.17
CA LYS A 119 5.23 10.31 3.94
C LYS A 119 4.24 9.19 3.69
N ASN A 120 3.94 8.96 2.42
CA ASN A 120 3.10 7.85 1.99
C ASN A 120 3.89 6.75 1.29
N VAL A 121 5.05 7.06 0.71
CA VAL A 121 5.82 6.11 -0.07
C VAL A 121 7.11 5.77 0.64
N PHE A 122 7.38 4.46 0.77
CA PHE A 122 8.57 3.98 1.45
C PHE A 122 9.36 3.10 0.49
N PHE A 123 10.58 3.52 0.18
CA PHE A 123 11.43 2.79 -0.75
C PHE A 123 12.22 1.74 0.02
N CYS A 124 11.71 0.53 -0.04
CA CYS A 124 12.29 -0.58 0.71
C CYS A 124 13.38 -1.28 -0.03
N THR A 125 13.46 -1.10 -1.35
CA THR A 125 14.52 -1.68 -2.10
C THR A 125 15.56 -0.66 -2.33
N SER A 126 16.73 -1.16 -2.54
CA SER A 126 17.71 -0.29 -2.59
C SER A 126 18.04 0.19 -3.87
N THR A 127 17.27 0.91 -4.39
CA THR A 127 17.71 1.73 -5.48
C THR A 127 18.73 2.72 -5.02
N THR A 128 18.87 2.81 -3.71
CA THR A 128 19.83 3.73 -3.17
C THR A 128 21.12 3.06 -2.83
N ILE A 129 21.26 1.74 -3.05
CA ILE A 129 22.48 1.12 -2.74
C ILE A 129 23.52 1.50 -3.68
N PRO A 130 24.66 1.83 -3.24
CA PRO A 130 25.78 2.07 -4.10
C PRO A 130 26.08 0.83 -4.89
N PRO A 131 26.30 1.00 -6.14
CA PRO A 131 26.49 -0.14 -6.97
C PRO A 131 27.62 -1.01 -6.58
N ASP A 132 28.59 -0.45 -5.97
CA ASP A 132 29.70 -1.24 -5.71
C ASP A 132 29.47 -2.15 -4.63
N ASN A 133 28.61 -1.98 -3.93
CA ASN A 133 28.45 -2.72 -2.92
C ASN A 133 27.72 -3.67 -2.94
N SER A 134 27.42 -3.84 -3.67
CA SER A 134 26.87 -4.83 -3.84
C SER A 134 26.48 -5.62 -2.89
N SER A 135 26.90 -5.94 -2.43
CA SER A 135 26.73 -6.80 -1.59
C SER A 135 25.73 -6.66 -0.81
N SER A 136 25.40 -6.06 -0.65
CA SER A 136 24.66 -5.91 0.02
C SER A 136 23.72 -6.27 0.10
N VAL A 137 23.38 -6.73 0.24
CA VAL A 137 22.93 -7.00 0.74
C VAL A 137 21.84 -6.83 1.24
N TYR A 138 21.04 -7.23 1.15
CA TYR A 138 19.82 -7.21 1.60
C TYR A 138 19.28 -8.42 1.63
#